data_7213843f2f3ea0e4ed7807bd6a4fe2fb
#
_entry.id   7213843f2f3ea0e4ed7807bd6a4fe2fb
#
_cell.length_a   1.000
_cell.length_b   1.000
_cell.length_c   1.000
_cell.angle_alpha   90.00
_cell.angle_beta   90.00
_cell.angle_gamma   90.00
#
_symmetry.space_group_name_H-M   'P 1'
#
loop_
_entity.id
_entity.type
_entity.pdbx_description
1 polymer ?
#
loop_
_entity_poly.entity_id
_entity_poly.type
_entity_poly.pdbx_seq_one_letter_code
_entity_poly.pdbx_strand_id
1 'polypeptide(L)'
;MTELRPSEPTPAERKARRRMLNLGEAIAIGALILSALGLWNGWRGHDDGKPRPTTVVEQKTAVPLALRGRIEDGGKAITISPVDPDHALDSLTLTIAAKSPIDLGSDGRLTASTLEPALETSAKDKQIATVPIRIAARYIEAGNDRRGVGTYRLSYRWEGGGLFGGRSLRLVGFSRG
;
A
#
# COMPACT_ATOMS: atom_id res chain seq x y z
N MET A 1 29.20 -73.58 -22.16
CA MET A 1 28.60 -72.52 -21.38
C MET A 1 29.54 -72.10 -20.26
N THR A 2 30.29 -71.02 -20.48
CA THR A 2 31.34 -70.55 -19.56
C THR A 2 30.77 -69.41 -18.76
N GLU A 3 30.49 -69.64 -17.47
CA GLU A 3 30.01 -68.66 -16.53
C GLU A 3 31.14 -67.69 -16.21
N LEU A 4 30.99 -66.43 -16.59
CA LEU A 4 31.84 -65.31 -16.19
C LEU A 4 31.50 -64.92 -14.72
N ARG A 5 32.33 -65.31 -13.79
CA ARG A 5 32.29 -64.82 -12.44
C ARG A 5 32.62 -63.33 -12.42
N PRO A 6 31.82 -62.49 -11.77
CA PRO A 6 32.16 -61.08 -11.57
C PRO A 6 33.44 -61.02 -10.70
N SER A 7 34.43 -60.28 -11.17
CA SER A 7 35.69 -60.06 -10.44
C SER A 7 35.40 -59.23 -9.16
N GLU A 8 35.85 -59.75 -8.02
CA GLU A 8 35.78 -59.01 -6.75
C GLU A 8 36.64 -57.75 -6.82
N PRO A 9 36.14 -56.63 -6.30
CA PRO A 9 36.88 -55.38 -6.32
C PRO A 9 38.13 -55.44 -5.45
N THR A 10 39.26 -54.96 -6.00
CA THR A 10 40.56 -54.98 -5.33
C THR A 10 40.60 -54.15 -4.06
N PRO A 11 41.51 -54.49 -3.09
CA PRO A 11 41.62 -53.75 -1.82
C PRO A 11 41.89 -52.24 -2.00
N ALA A 12 42.51 -51.85 -3.12
CA ALA A 12 42.75 -50.43 -3.48
C ALA A 12 41.46 -49.67 -3.85
N GLU A 13 40.54 -50.33 -4.53
CA GLU A 13 39.25 -49.75 -4.91
C GLU A 13 38.33 -49.57 -3.71
N ARG A 14 38.36 -50.50 -2.76
CA ARG A 14 37.62 -50.38 -1.47
C ARG A 14 38.14 -49.22 -0.64
N LYS A 15 39.45 -48.94 -0.65
CA LYS A 15 40.09 -47.85 0.10
C LYS A 15 39.81 -46.49 -0.52
N ALA A 16 39.74 -46.39 -1.88
CA ALA A 16 39.40 -45.21 -2.59
C ALA A 16 37.91 -44.83 -2.35
N ARG A 17 37.01 -45.82 -2.36
CA ARG A 17 35.58 -45.62 -2.10
C ARG A 17 35.29 -45.14 -0.70
N ARG A 18 36.02 -45.65 0.30
CA ARG A 18 35.90 -45.17 1.67
C ARG A 18 36.40 -43.72 1.88
N ARG A 19 37.45 -43.32 1.14
CA ARG A 19 37.95 -41.95 1.18
C ARG A 19 37.00 -40.94 0.54
N MET A 20 36.30 -41.30 -0.53
CA MET A 20 35.31 -40.42 -1.16
C MET A 20 34.05 -40.24 -0.30
N LEU A 21 33.61 -41.30 0.38
CA LEU A 21 32.49 -41.24 1.29
C LEU A 21 32.80 -40.30 2.50
N ASN A 22 34.02 -40.39 3.05
CA ASN A 22 34.45 -39.55 4.14
C ASN A 22 34.61 -38.08 3.77
N LEU A 23 34.98 -37.75 2.54
CA LEU A 23 35.10 -36.36 2.08
C LEU A 23 33.73 -35.70 1.93
N GLY A 24 32.77 -36.42 1.32
CA GLY A 24 31.40 -35.92 1.19
C GLY A 24 30.70 -35.70 2.53
N GLU A 25 30.90 -36.65 3.46
CA GLU A 25 30.36 -36.58 4.81
C GLU A 25 31.02 -35.45 5.62
N ALA A 26 32.32 -35.23 5.46
CA ALA A 26 33.02 -34.09 6.10
C ALA A 26 32.52 -32.74 5.59
N ILE A 27 32.23 -32.61 4.29
CA ILE A 27 31.67 -31.39 3.72
C ILE A 27 30.24 -31.14 4.22
N ALA A 28 29.41 -32.19 4.31
CA ALA A 28 28.05 -32.09 4.83
C ALA A 28 28.02 -31.67 6.32
N ILE A 29 28.89 -32.25 7.13
CA ILE A 29 29.04 -31.89 8.54
C ILE A 29 29.56 -30.45 8.68
N GLY A 30 30.52 -30.04 7.85
CA GLY A 30 31.03 -28.67 7.84
C GLY A 30 29.96 -27.64 7.49
N ALA A 31 29.11 -27.91 6.50
CA ALA A 31 27.99 -27.06 6.14
C ALA A 31 26.95 -26.95 7.26
N LEU A 32 26.68 -28.02 7.95
CA LEU A 32 25.74 -28.07 9.06
C LEU A 32 26.24 -27.27 10.27
N ILE A 33 27.54 -27.36 10.57
CA ILE A 33 28.18 -26.57 11.62
C ILE A 33 28.17 -25.07 11.29
N LEU A 34 28.46 -24.69 10.04
CA LEU A 34 28.39 -23.29 9.61
C LEU A 34 26.97 -22.74 9.70
N SER A 35 25.98 -23.52 9.33
CA SER A 35 24.56 -23.14 9.46
C SER A 35 24.15 -22.98 10.93
N ALA A 36 24.58 -23.89 11.79
CA ALA A 36 24.31 -23.81 13.23
C ALA A 36 25.00 -22.60 13.90
N LEU A 37 26.22 -22.28 13.50
CA LEU A 37 26.96 -21.10 13.96
C LEU A 37 26.28 -19.80 13.47
N GLY A 38 25.75 -19.79 12.26
CA GLY A 38 24.99 -18.65 11.74
C GLY A 38 23.71 -18.39 12.53
N LEU A 39 22.94 -19.45 12.84
CA LEU A 39 21.76 -19.34 13.70
C LEU A 39 22.13 -18.93 15.14
N TRP A 40 23.17 -19.52 15.69
CA TRP A 40 23.64 -19.22 17.04
C TRP A 40 24.12 -17.78 17.19
N ASN A 41 24.83 -17.27 16.19
CA ASN A 41 25.26 -15.87 16.17
C ASN A 41 24.08 -14.91 15.97
N GLY A 42 23.07 -15.30 15.19
CA GLY A 42 21.81 -14.57 15.06
C GLY A 42 21.01 -14.51 16.37
N TRP A 43 21.03 -15.57 17.17
CA TRP A 43 20.36 -15.62 18.48
C TRP A 43 21.12 -14.86 19.56
N ARG A 44 22.46 -14.94 19.58
CA ARG A 44 23.29 -14.18 20.53
C ARG A 44 23.33 -12.69 20.27
N GLY A 45 23.10 -12.25 19.05
CA GLY A 45 23.00 -10.82 18.71
C GLY A 45 21.73 -10.14 19.23
N HIS A 46 20.87 -10.85 19.97
CA HIS A 46 19.64 -10.28 20.54
C HIS A 46 19.79 -9.74 21.96
N ASP A 47 20.95 -9.96 22.63
CA ASP A 47 21.11 -9.65 24.06
C ASP A 47 22.15 -8.57 24.38
N ASP A 48 22.79 -7.99 23.40
CA ASP A 48 23.59 -6.79 23.65
C ASP A 48 22.66 -5.58 23.70
N GLY A 49 22.30 -5.17 24.91
CA GLY A 49 21.53 -3.98 25.24
C GLY A 49 22.18 -2.64 24.83
N LYS A 50 22.83 -2.61 23.68
CA LYS A 50 23.07 -1.37 22.96
C LYS A 50 21.75 -1.00 22.28
N PRO A 51 21.18 0.17 22.60
CA PRO A 51 20.08 0.67 21.80
C PRO A 51 20.59 0.67 20.36
N ARG A 52 20.09 -0.27 19.53
CA ARG A 52 20.14 -0.09 18.09
C ARG A 52 19.71 1.35 17.90
N PRO A 53 20.38 2.16 17.06
CA PRO A 53 19.72 3.33 16.58
C PRO A 53 18.42 2.81 16.01
N THR A 54 17.38 2.85 16.81
CA THR A 54 16.04 2.87 16.30
C THR A 54 16.15 4.01 15.32
N THR A 55 16.26 3.69 14.04
CA THR A 55 15.71 4.60 13.07
C THR A 55 14.29 4.71 13.57
N VAL A 56 14.09 5.69 14.43
CA VAL A 56 12.78 6.23 14.69
C VAL A 56 12.39 6.64 13.28
N VAL A 57 11.76 5.72 12.56
CA VAL A 57 10.76 6.11 11.62
C VAL A 57 9.85 6.88 12.54
N GLU A 58 10.17 8.14 12.68
CA GLU A 58 9.32 9.14 13.27
C GLU A 58 8.02 8.90 12.52
N GLN A 59 7.20 8.11 13.16
CA GLN A 59 5.83 7.90 12.72
C GLN A 59 5.24 9.28 13.03
N LYS A 60 5.62 10.21 12.13
CA LYS A 60 5.17 11.59 12.14
C LYS A 60 3.69 11.46 12.28
N THR A 61 3.23 11.65 13.49
CA THR A 61 1.81 11.58 13.90
C THR A 61 1.07 12.29 12.78
N ALA A 62 0.26 11.53 12.03
CA ALA A 62 -0.42 12.07 10.87
C ALA A 62 -1.23 13.25 11.36
N VAL A 63 -0.73 14.46 11.12
CA VAL A 63 -1.42 15.68 11.49
C VAL A 63 -2.77 15.63 10.82
N PRO A 64 -3.89 15.82 11.56
CA PRO A 64 -5.20 15.75 10.96
C PRO A 64 -5.27 16.74 9.81
N LEU A 65 -5.30 16.22 8.58
CA LEU A 65 -5.33 17.05 7.39
C LEU A 65 -6.65 17.81 7.35
N ALA A 66 -6.57 19.13 7.48
CA ALA A 66 -7.73 20.01 7.30
C ALA A 66 -7.84 20.37 5.82
N LEU A 67 -8.85 19.83 5.14
CA LEU A 67 -9.19 20.17 3.75
C LEU A 67 -10.52 20.89 3.67
N ARG A 68 -10.63 21.76 2.67
CA ARG A 68 -11.88 22.41 2.26
C ARG A 68 -12.19 22.04 0.83
N GLY A 69 -13.48 21.97 0.49
CA GLY A 69 -13.96 21.75 -0.86
C GLY A 69 -14.70 22.97 -1.37
N ARG A 70 -14.41 23.40 -2.59
CA ARG A 70 -15.13 24.45 -3.30
C ARG A 70 -15.84 23.85 -4.50
N ILE A 71 -17.17 23.99 -4.52
CA ILE A 71 -18.00 23.52 -5.64
C ILE A 71 -17.79 24.45 -6.83
N GLU A 72 -17.60 23.83 -8.00
CA GLU A 72 -17.35 24.53 -9.26
C GLU A 72 -18.33 24.05 -10.34
N ASP A 73 -18.47 24.83 -11.38
CA ASP A 73 -19.23 24.49 -12.58
C ASP A 73 -20.68 24.01 -12.28
N GLY A 74 -21.33 24.65 -11.29
CA GLY A 74 -22.69 24.28 -10.89
C GLY A 74 -22.80 22.84 -10.37
N GLY A 75 -21.76 22.35 -9.67
CA GLY A 75 -21.70 21.02 -9.11
C GLY A 75 -21.13 19.94 -10.03
N LYS A 76 -20.61 20.30 -11.18
CA LYS A 76 -19.93 19.35 -12.09
C LYS A 76 -18.52 18.98 -11.59
N ALA A 77 -17.94 19.85 -10.76
CA ALA A 77 -16.64 19.63 -10.18
C ALA A 77 -16.57 20.19 -8.75
N ILE A 78 -15.59 19.72 -8.01
CA ILE A 78 -15.17 20.25 -6.70
C ILE A 78 -13.66 20.33 -6.68
N THR A 79 -13.11 21.43 -6.21
CA THR A 79 -11.69 21.59 -5.92
C THR A 79 -11.46 21.40 -4.43
N ILE A 80 -10.64 20.43 -4.07
CA ILE A 80 -10.28 20.08 -2.68
C ILE A 80 -8.88 20.64 -2.43
N SER A 81 -8.75 21.51 -1.44
CA SER A 81 -7.48 22.15 -1.10
C SER A 81 -7.27 22.17 0.42
N PRO A 82 -6.02 22.29 0.89
CA PRO A 82 -5.74 22.54 2.29
C PRO A 82 -6.45 23.80 2.79
N VAL A 83 -6.88 23.79 4.06
CA VAL A 83 -7.43 24.97 4.72
C VAL A 83 -6.34 25.97 4.98
N ASP A 84 -5.15 25.48 5.37
CA ASP A 84 -3.98 26.28 5.60
C ASP A 84 -3.30 26.62 4.25
N PRO A 85 -3.16 27.92 3.92
CA PRO A 85 -2.54 28.36 2.69
C PRO A 85 -1.04 28.05 2.57
N ASP A 86 -0.36 27.81 3.70
CA ASP A 86 1.06 27.48 3.73
C ASP A 86 1.32 26.01 3.35
N HIS A 87 0.25 25.22 3.22
CA HIS A 87 0.33 23.84 2.78
C HIS A 87 0.10 23.75 1.26
N ALA A 88 1.16 23.47 0.52
CA ALA A 88 1.05 23.22 -0.93
C ALA A 88 0.69 21.75 -1.18
N LEU A 89 -0.46 21.51 -1.80
CA LEU A 89 -0.89 20.16 -2.17
C LEU A 89 0.01 19.61 -3.29
N ASP A 90 0.54 18.41 -3.09
CA ASP A 90 1.31 17.65 -4.09
C ASP A 90 0.42 16.61 -4.78
N SER A 91 -0.26 15.79 -4.00
CA SER A 91 -1.19 14.78 -4.52
C SER A 91 -2.27 14.43 -3.51
N LEU A 92 -3.40 13.94 -4.02
CA LEU A 92 -4.55 13.58 -3.21
C LEU A 92 -5.16 12.27 -3.75
N THR A 93 -5.30 11.28 -2.87
CA THR A 93 -5.96 10.01 -3.18
C THR A 93 -7.27 9.93 -2.40
N LEU A 94 -8.37 9.74 -3.09
CA LEU A 94 -9.71 9.65 -2.54
C LEU A 94 -10.21 8.21 -2.63
N THR A 95 -10.75 7.67 -1.55
CA THR A 95 -11.34 6.32 -1.51
C THR A 95 -12.77 6.39 -0.98
N ILE A 96 -13.70 5.77 -1.71
CA ILE A 96 -15.11 5.65 -1.35
C ILE A 96 -15.40 4.21 -0.98
N ALA A 97 -15.70 3.94 0.28
CA ALA A 97 -15.96 2.59 0.77
C ALA A 97 -14.91 1.57 0.27
N ALA A 98 -15.32 0.47 -0.33
CA ALA A 98 -14.46 -0.58 -0.88
C ALA A 98 -14.17 -0.41 -2.39
N LYS A 99 -14.41 0.79 -2.96
CA LYS A 99 -14.14 1.06 -4.36
C LYS A 99 -12.67 1.36 -4.62
N SER A 100 -12.25 1.29 -5.88
CA SER A 100 -10.90 1.64 -6.29
C SER A 100 -10.57 3.09 -5.92
N PRO A 101 -9.34 3.35 -5.44
CA PRO A 101 -8.89 4.71 -5.17
C PRO A 101 -8.93 5.59 -6.43
N ILE A 102 -9.26 6.87 -6.23
CA ILE A 102 -9.23 7.90 -7.27
C ILE A 102 -8.08 8.83 -6.94
N ASP A 103 -7.10 8.90 -7.83
CA ASP A 103 -5.95 9.78 -7.66
C ASP A 103 -6.24 11.13 -8.35
N LEU A 104 -6.02 12.20 -7.59
CA LEU A 104 -6.12 13.57 -8.03
C LEU A 104 -4.73 14.22 -8.01
N GLY A 105 -4.49 15.11 -8.94
CA GLY A 105 -3.26 15.87 -8.96
C GLY A 105 -3.18 16.94 -7.86
N SER A 106 -2.17 17.79 -7.97
CA SER A 106 -1.95 18.92 -7.05
C SER A 106 -3.04 20.00 -7.13
N ASP A 107 -3.84 20.00 -8.20
CA ASP A 107 -5.02 20.88 -8.33
C ASP A 107 -6.19 20.44 -7.44
N GLY A 108 -6.18 19.20 -6.96
CA GLY A 108 -7.23 18.63 -6.12
C GLY A 108 -8.61 18.60 -6.77
N ARG A 109 -8.67 18.68 -8.12
CA ARG A 109 -9.93 18.77 -8.86
C ARG A 109 -10.57 17.41 -9.05
N LEU A 110 -11.78 17.26 -8.58
CA LEU A 110 -12.61 16.07 -8.68
C LEU A 110 -13.86 16.37 -9.50
N THR A 111 -14.04 15.66 -10.61
CA THR A 111 -15.24 15.85 -11.46
C THR A 111 -16.35 14.88 -11.05
N ALA A 112 -17.59 15.29 -11.24
CA ALA A 112 -18.75 14.45 -10.98
C ALA A 112 -18.72 13.17 -11.82
N SER A 113 -18.31 13.25 -13.08
CA SER A 113 -18.19 12.09 -13.97
C SER A 113 -17.21 11.03 -13.49
N THR A 114 -16.12 11.41 -12.82
CA THR A 114 -15.17 10.47 -12.22
C THR A 114 -15.80 9.70 -11.05
N LEU A 115 -16.77 10.30 -10.36
CA LEU A 115 -17.44 9.70 -9.21
C LEU A 115 -18.66 8.85 -9.57
N GLU A 116 -19.28 9.10 -10.72
CA GLU A 116 -20.50 8.40 -11.15
C GLU A 116 -20.39 6.87 -11.03
N PRO A 117 -19.30 6.20 -11.46
CA PRO A 117 -19.18 4.75 -11.35
C PRO A 117 -19.02 4.25 -9.90
N ALA A 118 -18.57 5.10 -8.99
CA ALA A 118 -18.31 4.76 -7.61
C ALA A 118 -19.52 5.00 -6.69
N LEU A 119 -20.49 5.79 -7.13
CA LEU A 119 -21.66 6.16 -6.35
C LEU A 119 -22.88 5.32 -6.73
N GLU A 120 -23.69 4.99 -5.75
CA GLU A 120 -24.92 4.24 -6.01
C GLU A 120 -25.94 5.10 -6.72
N THR A 121 -26.50 4.55 -7.79
CA THR A 121 -27.56 5.19 -8.58
C THR A 121 -28.94 5.14 -7.89
N SER A 122 -29.03 4.46 -6.73
CA SER A 122 -30.28 4.22 -5.99
C SER A 122 -30.84 5.46 -5.29
N ALA A 123 -30.07 6.53 -5.16
CA ALA A 123 -30.58 7.78 -4.61
C ALA A 123 -31.71 8.33 -5.52
N LYS A 124 -32.85 8.68 -4.88
CA LYS A 124 -33.98 9.29 -5.60
C LYS A 124 -33.53 10.59 -6.24
N ASP A 125 -34.09 10.87 -7.45
CA ASP A 125 -33.78 12.10 -8.16
C ASP A 125 -34.03 13.33 -7.29
N LYS A 126 -33.12 14.30 -7.37
CA LYS A 126 -33.13 15.58 -6.63
C LYS A 126 -32.92 15.45 -5.10
N GLN A 127 -32.86 14.25 -4.54
CA GLN A 127 -32.55 14.07 -3.14
C GLN A 127 -31.03 14.19 -2.91
N ILE A 128 -30.64 14.94 -1.88
CA ILE A 128 -29.23 15.03 -1.48
C ILE A 128 -28.88 13.73 -0.71
N ALA A 129 -27.89 13.03 -1.22
CA ALA A 129 -27.25 11.91 -0.58
C ALA A 129 -25.85 12.30 -0.10
N THR A 130 -25.38 11.63 0.95
CA THR A 130 -24.05 11.88 1.51
C THR A 130 -23.30 10.56 1.63
N VAL A 131 -22.04 10.54 1.21
CA VAL A 131 -21.17 9.38 1.31
C VAL A 131 -19.90 9.74 2.10
N PRO A 132 -19.45 8.86 3.03
CA PRO A 132 -18.17 9.02 3.67
C PRO A 132 -17.06 8.69 2.67
N ILE A 133 -16.03 9.53 2.65
CA ILE A 133 -14.85 9.38 1.83
C ILE A 133 -13.60 9.48 2.69
N ARG A 134 -12.63 8.64 2.41
CA ARG A 134 -11.31 8.71 3.02
C ARG A 134 -10.37 9.40 2.04
N ILE A 135 -9.64 10.39 2.54
CA ILE A 135 -8.67 11.14 1.74
C ILE A 135 -7.30 10.96 2.36
N ALA A 136 -6.34 10.55 1.55
CA ALA A 136 -4.92 10.59 1.84
C ALA A 136 -4.29 11.66 0.95
N ALA A 137 -3.52 12.57 1.52
CA ALA A 137 -2.86 13.61 0.77
C ALA A 137 -1.36 13.68 1.10
N ARG A 138 -0.59 14.05 0.08
CA ARG A 138 0.78 14.52 0.22
C ARG A 138 0.79 16.02 0.01
N TYR A 139 1.51 16.73 0.85
CA TYR A 139 1.62 18.18 0.78
C TYR A 139 2.97 18.65 1.31
N ILE A 140 3.36 19.83 0.92
CA ILE A 140 4.60 20.50 1.37
C ILE A 140 4.22 21.52 2.43
N GLU A 141 4.86 21.43 3.59
CA GLU A 141 4.75 22.38 4.70
C GLU A 141 6.15 22.88 5.06
N ALA A 142 6.39 24.17 4.98
CA ALA A 142 7.70 24.79 5.25
C ALA A 142 8.87 24.06 4.52
N GLY A 143 8.67 23.67 3.25
CA GLY A 143 9.66 22.97 2.44
C GLY A 143 9.85 21.49 2.74
N ASN A 144 9.04 20.90 3.62
CA ASN A 144 9.10 19.49 3.98
C ASN A 144 7.90 18.71 3.45
N ASP A 145 8.15 17.51 2.91
CA ASP A 145 7.09 16.57 2.54
C ASP A 145 6.33 16.09 3.76
N ARG A 146 5.02 16.23 3.72
CA ARG A 146 4.08 15.78 4.73
C ARG A 146 3.04 14.85 4.13
N ARG A 147 2.48 13.99 4.99
CA ARG A 147 1.35 13.14 4.63
C ARG A 147 0.26 13.31 5.67
N GLY A 148 -0.97 13.42 5.20
CA GLY A 148 -2.14 13.49 6.06
C GLY A 148 -3.23 12.55 5.57
N VAL A 149 -4.01 12.02 6.49
CA VAL A 149 -5.18 11.19 6.19
C VAL A 149 -6.35 11.74 6.97
N GLY A 150 -7.51 11.83 6.32
CA GLY A 150 -8.74 12.30 6.96
C GLY A 150 -9.96 11.61 6.40
N THR A 151 -11.04 11.62 7.19
CA THR A 151 -12.38 11.21 6.75
C THR A 151 -13.22 12.44 6.53
N TYR A 152 -13.91 12.48 5.41
CA TYR A 152 -14.76 13.58 4.97
C TYR A 152 -16.11 13.04 4.52
N ARG A 153 -17.06 13.93 4.34
CA ARG A 153 -18.39 13.65 3.80
C ARG A 153 -18.56 14.42 2.50
N LEU A 154 -18.88 13.69 1.43
CA LEU A 154 -19.21 14.26 0.14
C LEU A 154 -20.73 14.19 -0.05
N SER A 155 -21.37 15.34 -0.25
CA SER A 155 -22.80 15.42 -0.53
C SER A 155 -23.01 15.61 -2.03
N TYR A 156 -23.96 14.87 -2.56
CA TYR A 156 -24.27 14.88 -3.99
C TYR A 156 -25.77 14.68 -4.24
N ARG A 157 -26.22 14.97 -5.43
CA ARG A 157 -27.56 14.64 -5.92
C ARG A 157 -27.51 14.23 -7.36
N TRP A 158 -28.49 13.43 -7.76
CA TRP A 158 -28.71 13.11 -9.14
C TRP A 158 -29.71 14.10 -9.75
N GLU A 159 -29.42 14.63 -10.91
CA GLU A 159 -30.29 15.50 -11.71
C GLU A 159 -30.60 14.88 -13.06
N GLY A 160 -31.82 15.04 -13.54
CA GLY A 160 -32.26 14.47 -14.80
C GLY A 160 -32.98 13.14 -14.61
N GLY A 161 -33.30 12.44 -15.69
CA GLY A 161 -34.12 11.23 -15.66
C GLY A 161 -35.50 11.45 -16.28
N GLY A 162 -35.67 12.51 -17.05
CA GLY A 162 -36.85 12.66 -17.93
C GLY A 162 -36.85 11.59 -19.02
N LEU A 163 -38.00 11.44 -19.71
CA LEU A 163 -38.27 10.37 -20.70
C LEU A 163 -37.19 10.18 -21.78
N PHE A 164 -36.31 11.18 -21.99
CA PHE A 164 -35.25 11.15 -23.02
C PHE A 164 -33.89 11.67 -22.52
N GLY A 165 -33.73 11.98 -21.22
CA GLY A 165 -32.52 12.58 -20.67
C GLY A 165 -31.75 11.60 -19.74
N GLY A 166 -30.44 11.53 -19.90
CA GLY A 166 -29.58 10.81 -18.95
C GLY A 166 -29.56 11.50 -17.59
N ARG A 167 -29.30 10.73 -16.52
CA ARG A 167 -29.05 11.28 -15.18
C ARG A 167 -27.64 11.84 -15.13
N SER A 168 -27.46 12.97 -14.48
CA SER A 168 -26.16 13.57 -14.22
C SER A 168 -25.94 13.77 -12.72
N LEU A 169 -24.73 13.52 -12.28
CA LEU A 169 -24.33 13.73 -10.89
C LEU A 169 -24.00 15.21 -10.66
N ARG A 170 -24.43 15.75 -9.52
CA ARG A 170 -24.05 17.08 -9.03
C ARG A 170 -23.49 16.96 -7.63
N LEU A 171 -22.33 17.56 -7.46
CA LEU A 171 -21.68 17.71 -6.17
C LEU A 171 -22.26 18.93 -5.49
N VAL A 172 -22.70 18.80 -4.24
CA VAL A 172 -23.40 19.89 -3.53
C VAL A 172 -22.74 20.28 -2.23
N GLY A 173 -21.83 19.45 -1.70
CA GLY A 173 -21.15 19.79 -0.45
C GLY A 173 -19.98 18.90 -0.13
N PHE A 174 -19.07 19.44 0.68
CA PHE A 174 -17.92 18.73 1.22
C PHE A 174 -17.68 19.23 2.64
N SER A 175 -17.59 18.31 3.58
CA SER A 175 -17.37 18.63 5.00
C SER A 175 -16.48 17.60 5.67
N ARG A 176 -15.86 17.96 6.78
CA ARG A 176 -15.14 17.00 7.62
C ARG A 176 -16.14 16.00 8.22
N GLY A 177 -15.74 14.73 8.25
CA GLY A 177 -16.54 13.64 8.82
C GLY A 177 -16.49 13.56 10.33
#